data_1f8502393f938ad2422c2818118b49ba
#
_entry.id   1f8502393f938ad2422c2818118b49ba
#
_cell.length_a   1.000
_cell.length_b   1.000
_cell.length_c   1.000
_cell.angle_alpha   90.00
_cell.angle_beta   90.00
_cell.angle_gamma   90.00
#
_symmetry.space_group_name_H-M   'P 1'
#
loop_
_entity.id
_entity.type
_entity.pdbx_description
1 polymer ?
#
loop_
_entity_poly.entity_id
_entity_poly.type
_entity_poly.pdbx_seq_one_letter_code
_entity_poly.pdbx_strand_id
1 'polypeptide(L)'
;MPITAEELVALGWDTMVPDTINGRSNGDNRITFNHPDDTYGPCAEALADAAGGAIVEIEAWSESVIYPESTRRVWCYKPSQWDDATPGKVLVCNDGAAYLANEGPVRATRVLDTLHAKGDLMNVAAIFIQPGKTDRMPPRRPIASYGLREAQRSWEYDRLSADYGNFLVREMLPLLEATLSIQLSPEPTDRTVCGISSGGIAAFSAAWFQPDQFANVISHCGSYTNIFGGHHYPSMIQTTPRKPIKVFLQSGENDVHSPFGHWPTANQAMAKALEFAGYDFRFEYGSGGHTLRHGGALFADALRFIWPN
;
A
#
# COMPACT_ATOMS: atom_id res chain seq x y z
N MET A 1 -17.62 -0.15 10.22
CA MET A 1 -18.25 -1.43 9.79
C MET A 1 -17.23 -2.21 8.94
N PRO A 2 -17.23 -3.54 8.95
CA PRO A 2 -16.30 -4.29 8.11
C PRO A 2 -16.58 -3.99 6.62
N ILE A 3 -15.52 -3.88 5.83
CA ILE A 3 -15.62 -3.74 4.37
C ILE A 3 -16.17 -5.04 3.81
N THR A 4 -17.26 -4.97 3.06
CA THR A 4 -17.90 -6.14 2.44
C THR A 4 -17.21 -6.51 1.12
N ALA A 5 -17.43 -7.76 0.66
CA ALA A 5 -16.94 -8.19 -0.66
C ALA A 5 -17.53 -7.33 -1.80
N GLU A 6 -18.80 -6.94 -1.70
CA GLU A 6 -19.46 -6.08 -2.69
C GLU A 6 -18.83 -4.69 -2.74
N GLU A 7 -18.49 -4.11 -1.57
CA GLU A 7 -17.79 -2.82 -1.51
C GLU A 7 -16.38 -2.92 -2.12
N LEU A 8 -15.66 -4.03 -1.92
CA LEU A 8 -14.36 -4.25 -2.56
C LEU A 8 -14.47 -4.33 -4.08
N VAL A 9 -15.42 -5.11 -4.59
CA VAL A 9 -15.67 -5.21 -6.04
C VAL A 9 -16.04 -3.84 -6.62
N ALA A 10 -16.90 -3.08 -5.94
CA ALA A 10 -17.27 -1.73 -6.34
C ALA A 10 -16.07 -0.76 -6.35
N LEU A 11 -15.06 -1.02 -5.52
CA LEU A 11 -13.78 -0.30 -5.50
C LEU A 11 -12.76 -0.85 -6.52
N GLY A 12 -13.10 -1.90 -7.27
CA GLY A 12 -12.21 -2.52 -8.26
C GLY A 12 -11.14 -3.42 -7.66
N TRP A 13 -11.35 -3.92 -6.44
CA TRP A 13 -10.40 -4.81 -5.76
C TRP A 13 -10.83 -6.27 -5.81
N ASP A 14 -9.83 -7.15 -5.79
CA ASP A 14 -10.03 -8.58 -5.72
C ASP A 14 -10.62 -9.00 -4.37
N THR A 15 -11.51 -9.96 -4.41
CA THR A 15 -11.97 -10.71 -3.25
C THR A 15 -11.43 -12.13 -3.36
N MET A 16 -11.50 -12.92 -2.28
CA MET A 16 -11.13 -14.35 -2.35
C MET A 16 -12.19 -15.21 -3.03
N VAL A 17 -13.27 -14.62 -3.50
CA VAL A 17 -14.24 -15.31 -4.37
C VAL A 17 -13.55 -15.53 -5.72
N PRO A 18 -13.55 -16.75 -6.27
CA PRO A 18 -12.96 -17.02 -7.57
C PRO A 18 -13.51 -16.07 -8.63
N ASP A 19 -12.64 -15.24 -9.18
CA ASP A 19 -13.03 -14.35 -10.27
C ASP A 19 -13.01 -15.15 -11.57
N THR A 20 -14.14 -15.20 -12.24
CA THR A 20 -14.30 -15.80 -13.56
C THR A 20 -13.82 -14.90 -14.68
N ILE A 21 -13.23 -13.76 -14.37
CA ILE A 21 -12.71 -12.81 -15.35
C ILE A 21 -11.41 -13.34 -15.92
N ASN A 22 -11.50 -14.07 -16.99
CA ASN A 22 -10.39 -14.37 -17.87
C ASN A 22 -9.73 -13.08 -18.34
N GLY A 23 -8.41 -13.07 -18.48
CA GLY A 23 -7.61 -11.94 -18.89
C GLY A 23 -8.30 -11.11 -19.96
N ARG A 24 -8.53 -9.84 -19.69
CA ARG A 24 -9.12 -8.90 -20.64
C ARG A 24 -8.02 -8.22 -21.41
N SER A 25 -7.93 -8.53 -22.72
CA SER A 25 -7.38 -7.58 -23.67
C SER A 25 -8.51 -6.59 -23.99
N ASN A 26 -8.42 -5.35 -23.56
CA ASN A 26 -9.28 -4.33 -24.11
C ASN A 26 -8.51 -3.73 -25.31
N GLY A 27 -9.02 -4.00 -26.53
CA GLY A 27 -8.32 -3.67 -27.77
C GLY A 27 -7.92 -2.20 -27.91
N ASP A 28 -8.68 -1.27 -27.31
CA ASP A 28 -8.44 0.17 -27.46
C ASP A 28 -7.32 0.68 -26.53
N ASN A 29 -7.15 0.10 -25.34
CA ASN A 29 -6.14 0.52 -24.38
C ASN A 29 -4.94 -0.45 -24.31
N ARG A 30 -4.99 -1.57 -25.00
CA ARG A 30 -3.92 -2.58 -25.01
C ARG A 30 -3.47 -3.01 -23.61
N ILE A 31 -4.39 -3.02 -22.66
CA ILE A 31 -4.11 -3.50 -21.30
C ILE A 31 -4.41 -4.99 -21.29
N THR A 32 -3.40 -5.78 -20.97
CA THR A 32 -3.55 -7.22 -20.78
C THR A 32 -3.52 -7.50 -19.28
N PHE A 33 -4.64 -7.96 -18.75
CA PHE A 33 -4.69 -8.54 -17.40
C PHE A 33 -4.56 -10.04 -17.58
N ASN A 34 -3.52 -10.61 -17.01
CA ASN A 34 -3.38 -12.04 -16.90
C ASN A 34 -4.29 -12.55 -15.78
N HIS A 35 -4.64 -13.82 -15.84
CA HIS A 35 -5.55 -14.44 -14.88
C HIS A 35 -5.16 -14.16 -13.44
N PRO A 36 -6.13 -13.93 -12.55
CA PRO A 36 -5.88 -13.99 -11.12
C PRO A 36 -5.21 -15.32 -10.80
N ASP A 37 -4.12 -15.26 -10.07
CA ASP A 37 -3.46 -16.45 -9.59
C ASP A 37 -4.21 -17.01 -8.39
N ASP A 38 -4.96 -18.07 -8.58
CA ASP A 38 -5.71 -18.77 -7.53
C ASP A 38 -4.80 -19.57 -6.59
N THR A 39 -3.49 -19.64 -6.86
CA THR A 39 -2.50 -20.36 -6.04
C THR A 39 -2.32 -19.70 -4.67
N TYR A 40 -2.45 -18.37 -4.60
CA TYR A 40 -2.20 -17.61 -3.38
C TYR A 40 -3.49 -17.34 -2.61
N GLY A 41 -3.50 -17.78 -1.35
CA GLY A 41 -4.53 -17.48 -0.34
C GLY A 41 -4.01 -16.56 0.76
N PRO A 42 -4.87 -16.11 1.68
CA PRO A 42 -4.44 -15.35 2.85
C PRO A 42 -3.40 -16.12 3.67
N CYS A 43 -2.45 -15.40 4.28
CA CYS A 43 -1.47 -16.03 5.19
C CYS A 43 -2.16 -16.67 6.41
N ALA A 44 -1.44 -17.53 7.10
CA ALA A 44 -1.96 -18.24 8.29
C ALA A 44 -2.42 -17.28 9.39
N GLU A 45 -1.72 -16.17 9.56
CA GLU A 45 -2.05 -15.11 10.52
C GLU A 45 -3.40 -14.43 10.19
N ALA A 46 -3.71 -14.24 8.91
CA ALA A 46 -4.99 -13.69 8.46
C ALA A 46 -6.18 -14.61 8.71
N LEU A 47 -5.94 -15.90 8.90
CA LEU A 47 -6.94 -16.95 9.16
C LEU A 47 -7.05 -17.32 10.64
N ALA A 48 -6.09 -16.90 11.46
CA ALA A 48 -6.05 -17.21 12.87
C ALA A 48 -7.18 -16.48 13.64
N ASP A 49 -7.58 -17.05 14.76
CA ASP A 49 -8.54 -16.46 15.68
C ASP A 49 -7.78 -15.77 16.83
N ALA A 50 -7.57 -14.45 16.66
CA ALA A 50 -6.95 -13.60 17.66
C ALA A 50 -7.95 -12.55 18.15
N ALA A 51 -7.75 -12.07 19.37
CA ALA A 51 -8.58 -10.99 19.94
C ALA A 51 -8.44 -9.73 19.07
N GLY A 52 -9.53 -9.27 18.49
CA GLY A 52 -9.55 -8.14 17.57
C GLY A 52 -9.28 -6.81 18.26
N GLY A 53 -8.49 -5.96 17.62
CA GLY A 53 -8.28 -4.57 17.99
C GLY A 53 -9.49 -3.68 17.66
N ALA A 54 -9.39 -2.41 18.06
CA ALA A 54 -10.41 -1.41 17.77
C ALA A 54 -10.18 -0.75 16.41
N ILE A 55 -11.26 -0.57 15.66
CA ILE A 55 -11.27 0.17 14.38
C ILE A 55 -12.24 1.33 14.51
N VAL A 56 -11.77 2.54 14.19
CA VAL A 56 -12.58 3.75 14.08
C VAL A 56 -12.60 4.17 12.62
N GLU A 57 -13.78 4.30 12.04
CA GLU A 57 -13.99 4.75 10.67
C GLU A 57 -14.35 6.23 10.62
N ILE A 58 -13.72 6.95 9.70
CA ILE A 58 -14.04 8.32 9.30
C ILE A 58 -14.50 8.27 7.85
N GLU A 59 -15.81 8.35 7.65
CA GLU A 59 -16.45 8.04 6.35
C GLU A 59 -16.16 9.08 5.27
N ALA A 60 -15.99 10.35 5.67
CA ALA A 60 -15.88 11.47 4.74
C ALA A 60 -14.94 12.57 5.28
N TRP A 61 -13.68 12.21 5.49
CA TRP A 61 -12.68 13.20 5.88
C TRP A 61 -12.35 14.13 4.70
N SER A 62 -12.45 15.46 4.90
CA SER A 62 -12.36 16.47 3.85
C SER A 62 -11.47 17.67 4.22
N GLU A 63 -10.63 17.54 5.24
CA GLU A 63 -9.83 18.65 5.80
C GLU A 63 -8.42 18.76 5.16
N SER A 64 -8.19 18.08 4.01
CA SER A 64 -6.86 18.10 3.40
C SER A 64 -6.51 19.46 2.84
N VAL A 65 -5.36 19.99 3.27
CA VAL A 65 -4.72 21.17 2.70
C VAL A 65 -3.84 20.81 1.50
N ILE A 66 -3.27 19.62 1.51
CA ILE A 66 -2.38 19.14 0.44
C ILE A 66 -3.17 18.66 -0.78
N TYR A 67 -4.32 18.04 -0.55
CA TYR A 67 -5.27 17.63 -1.58
C TYR A 67 -6.63 18.28 -1.35
N PRO A 68 -6.72 19.62 -1.54
CA PRO A 68 -7.94 20.36 -1.26
C PRO A 68 -9.11 19.90 -2.15
N GLU A 69 -10.32 20.15 -1.68
CA GLU A 69 -11.55 19.80 -2.40
C GLU A 69 -11.70 18.29 -2.64
N SER A 70 -11.02 17.46 -1.83
CA SER A 70 -11.15 16.02 -1.87
C SER A 70 -11.73 15.48 -0.57
N THR A 71 -12.53 14.43 -0.68
CA THR A 71 -13.10 13.70 0.46
C THR A 71 -12.63 12.25 0.39
N ARG A 72 -12.29 11.65 1.54
CA ARG A 72 -11.82 10.26 1.60
C ARG A 72 -12.31 9.50 2.81
N ARG A 73 -12.42 8.19 2.70
CA ARG A 73 -12.62 7.31 3.85
C ARG A 73 -11.26 6.97 4.46
N VAL A 74 -11.23 6.96 5.78
CA VAL A 74 -10.05 6.61 6.56
C VAL A 74 -10.49 5.68 7.69
N TRP A 75 -9.69 4.66 7.99
CA TRP A 75 -9.89 3.80 9.15
C TRP A 75 -8.64 3.83 10.01
N CYS A 76 -8.83 4.05 11.30
CA CYS A 76 -7.79 4.06 12.31
C CYS A 76 -7.91 2.78 13.13
N TYR A 77 -6.83 2.01 13.25
CA TYR A 77 -6.79 0.75 13.98
C TYR A 77 -5.77 0.79 15.10
N LYS A 78 -6.19 0.25 16.28
CA LYS A 78 -5.33 0.04 17.44
C LYS A 78 -5.50 -1.42 17.91
N PRO A 79 -4.40 -2.19 18.15
CA PRO A 79 -4.50 -3.55 18.65
C PRO A 79 -5.10 -3.59 20.06
N SER A 80 -5.69 -4.73 20.44
CA SER A 80 -6.28 -4.91 21.77
C SER A 80 -5.24 -4.86 22.90
N GLN A 81 -3.99 -5.20 22.60
CA GLN A 81 -2.88 -5.23 23.57
C GLN A 81 -1.96 -4.01 23.38
N TRP A 82 -2.55 -2.81 23.30
CA TRP A 82 -1.78 -1.58 23.19
C TRP A 82 -1.17 -1.17 24.55
N ASP A 83 0.12 -0.83 24.52
CA ASP A 83 0.84 -0.23 25.66
C ASP A 83 0.88 1.29 25.53
N ASP A 84 0.12 1.99 26.38
CA ASP A 84 0.09 3.46 26.38
C ASP A 84 1.38 4.11 26.95
N ALA A 85 2.27 3.33 27.58
CA ALA A 85 3.53 3.82 28.12
C ALA A 85 4.62 3.96 27.05
N THR A 86 4.47 3.31 25.91
CA THR A 86 5.46 3.28 24.84
C THR A 86 4.88 3.87 23.55
N PRO A 87 5.53 4.90 22.92
CA PRO A 87 5.09 5.38 21.63
C PRO A 87 5.02 4.25 20.59
N GLY A 88 3.92 4.21 19.83
CA GLY A 88 3.63 3.11 18.94
C GLY A 88 4.25 3.26 17.55
N LYS A 89 4.50 2.12 16.91
CA LYS A 89 4.82 2.05 15.47
C LYS A 89 3.57 2.30 14.64
N VAL A 90 3.74 2.68 13.38
CA VAL A 90 2.60 2.89 12.48
C VAL A 90 2.78 2.20 11.14
N LEU A 91 1.71 1.53 10.72
CA LEU A 91 1.52 1.00 9.38
C LEU A 91 0.50 1.86 8.64
N VAL A 92 0.91 2.51 7.56
CA VAL A 92 0.02 3.24 6.63
C VAL A 92 -0.30 2.32 5.46
N CYS A 93 -1.59 2.07 5.19
CA CYS A 93 -2.03 1.27 4.05
C CYS A 93 -2.76 2.13 3.03
N ASN A 94 -2.16 2.33 1.88
CA ASN A 94 -2.76 2.96 0.71
C ASN A 94 -3.83 2.04 0.10
N ASP A 95 -4.91 2.60 -0.48
CA ASP A 95 -6.08 1.84 -0.92
C ASP A 95 -6.65 0.98 0.23
N GLY A 96 -6.79 1.59 1.39
CA GLY A 96 -6.98 0.96 2.69
C GLY A 96 -8.10 -0.08 2.76
N ALA A 97 -9.21 0.11 2.04
CA ALA A 97 -10.31 -0.85 2.01
C ALA A 97 -9.87 -2.25 1.55
N ALA A 98 -8.94 -2.32 0.57
CA ALA A 98 -8.44 -3.58 0.04
C ALA A 98 -7.60 -4.37 1.06
N TYR A 99 -6.86 -3.65 1.92
CA TYR A 99 -6.08 -4.25 2.99
C TYR A 99 -6.94 -4.63 4.21
N LEU A 100 -8.00 -3.85 4.47
CA LEU A 100 -8.83 -3.98 5.66
C LEU A 100 -9.90 -5.08 5.54
N ALA A 101 -10.35 -5.40 4.33
CA ALA A 101 -11.50 -6.26 4.09
C ALA A 101 -11.36 -7.65 4.72
N ASN A 102 -12.36 -8.05 5.52
CA ASN A 102 -12.38 -9.32 6.24
C ASN A 102 -12.42 -10.56 5.33
N GLU A 103 -12.96 -10.42 4.12
CA GLU A 103 -13.01 -11.48 3.10
C GLU A 103 -11.99 -11.25 1.99
N GLY A 104 -11.17 -10.20 2.13
CA GLY A 104 -10.08 -9.90 1.20
C GLY A 104 -8.88 -10.82 1.36
N PRO A 105 -7.90 -10.69 0.46
CA PRO A 105 -6.71 -11.54 0.50
C PRO A 105 -5.71 -11.17 1.60
N VAL A 106 -5.74 -9.94 2.14
CA VAL A 106 -4.75 -9.47 3.13
C VAL A 106 -5.27 -9.58 4.56
N ARG A 107 -6.45 -9.01 4.85
CA ARG A 107 -7.07 -8.99 6.19
C ARG A 107 -6.12 -8.40 7.24
N ALA A 108 -5.58 -7.22 6.95
CA ALA A 108 -4.43 -6.64 7.65
C ALA A 108 -4.61 -6.54 9.16
N THR A 109 -5.80 -6.18 9.66
CA THR A 109 -6.06 -6.12 11.10
C THR A 109 -5.96 -7.47 11.78
N ARG A 110 -6.46 -8.54 11.14
CA ARG A 110 -6.34 -9.91 11.67
C ARG A 110 -4.89 -10.36 11.72
N VAL A 111 -4.09 -10.00 10.70
CA VAL A 111 -2.64 -10.28 10.69
C VAL A 111 -1.96 -9.54 11.84
N LEU A 112 -2.26 -8.25 12.02
CA LEU A 112 -1.71 -7.45 13.11
C LEU A 112 -2.11 -8.01 14.48
N ASP A 113 -3.39 -8.34 14.70
CA ASP A 113 -3.88 -8.93 15.94
C ASP A 113 -3.15 -10.23 16.26
N THR A 114 -2.97 -11.09 15.25
CA THR A 114 -2.29 -12.38 15.42
C THR A 114 -0.80 -12.22 15.72
N LEU A 115 -0.11 -11.30 15.04
CA LEU A 115 1.31 -11.03 15.28
C LEU A 115 1.54 -10.39 16.67
N HIS A 116 0.63 -9.53 17.13
CA HIS A 116 0.66 -9.01 18.50
C HIS A 116 0.46 -10.13 19.53
N ALA A 117 -0.55 -10.99 19.31
CA ALA A 117 -0.83 -12.10 20.22
C ALA A 117 0.34 -13.10 20.32
N LYS A 118 1.11 -13.28 19.24
CA LYS A 118 2.32 -14.11 19.20
C LYS A 118 3.56 -13.41 19.79
N GLY A 119 3.51 -12.11 20.02
CA GLY A 119 4.67 -11.32 20.42
C GLY A 119 5.65 -11.02 19.27
N ASP A 120 5.26 -11.28 18.03
CA ASP A 120 6.07 -10.97 16.83
C ASP A 120 6.09 -9.48 16.53
N LEU A 121 5.05 -8.74 16.92
CA LEU A 121 4.98 -7.30 16.82
C LEU A 121 4.50 -6.69 18.16
N MET A 122 5.01 -5.50 18.46
CA MET A 122 4.61 -4.74 19.65
C MET A 122 4.17 -3.33 19.23
N ASN A 123 3.04 -2.88 19.77
CA ASN A 123 2.57 -1.50 19.66
C ASN A 123 2.49 -0.97 18.21
N VAL A 124 1.88 -1.72 17.29
CA VAL A 124 1.69 -1.27 15.90
C VAL A 124 0.25 -0.82 15.69
N ALA A 125 0.02 0.49 15.58
CA ALA A 125 -1.24 1.04 15.08
C ALA A 125 -1.24 1.04 13.54
N ALA A 126 -2.43 1.11 12.93
CA ALA A 126 -2.52 1.22 11.48
C ALA A 126 -3.53 2.28 11.05
N ILE A 127 -3.26 2.91 9.92
CA ILE A 127 -4.19 3.80 9.23
C ILE A 127 -4.39 3.32 7.79
N PHE A 128 -5.64 3.12 7.42
CA PHE A 128 -6.06 2.66 6.11
C PHE A 128 -6.71 3.82 5.38
N ILE A 129 -6.15 4.21 4.23
CA ILE A 129 -6.49 5.46 3.56
C ILE A 129 -6.98 5.16 2.14
N GLN A 130 -8.19 5.63 1.81
CA GLN A 130 -8.63 5.65 0.42
C GLN A 130 -8.14 6.91 -0.30
N PRO A 131 -7.88 6.83 -1.62
CA PRO A 131 -7.64 8.00 -2.44
C PRO A 131 -8.80 8.99 -2.32
N GLY A 132 -8.51 10.28 -2.47
CA GLY A 132 -9.52 11.31 -2.44
C GLY A 132 -10.54 11.15 -3.55
N LYS A 133 -11.81 11.44 -3.25
CA LYS A 133 -12.87 11.67 -4.24
C LYS A 133 -13.00 13.18 -4.43
N THR A 134 -13.10 13.62 -5.66
CA THR A 134 -13.23 15.03 -6.03
C THR A 134 -14.18 15.16 -7.23
N ASP A 135 -14.82 16.31 -7.35
CA ASP A 135 -15.67 16.64 -8.50
C ASP A 135 -14.87 17.37 -9.60
N ARG A 136 -13.59 17.60 -9.39
CA ARG A 136 -12.70 18.28 -10.34
C ARG A 136 -11.62 17.36 -10.87
N MET A 137 -11.38 17.43 -12.17
CA MET A 137 -10.25 16.75 -12.78
C MET A 137 -8.94 17.35 -12.24
N PRO A 138 -7.98 16.51 -11.80
CA PRO A 138 -6.68 17.01 -11.37
C PRO A 138 -5.95 17.71 -12.52
N PRO A 139 -4.95 18.56 -12.24
CA PRO A 139 -4.23 19.34 -13.26
C PRO A 139 -3.63 18.49 -14.39
N ARG A 140 -3.28 17.25 -14.12
CA ARG A 140 -2.80 16.29 -15.11
C ARG A 140 -3.39 14.91 -14.84
N ARG A 141 -3.65 14.18 -15.92
CA ARG A 141 -3.98 12.76 -15.89
C ARG A 141 -3.05 11.99 -16.83
N PRO A 142 -2.74 10.73 -16.54
CA PRO A 142 -1.79 9.95 -17.34
C PRO A 142 -2.23 9.78 -18.79
N ILE A 143 -3.52 9.47 -18.98
CA ILE A 143 -4.17 9.35 -20.29
C ILE A 143 -5.57 9.94 -20.26
N ALA A 144 -6.06 10.31 -21.44
CA ALA A 144 -7.35 10.98 -21.58
C ALA A 144 -8.56 10.13 -21.17
N SER A 145 -8.44 8.80 -21.22
CA SER A 145 -9.50 7.86 -20.83
C SER A 145 -9.69 7.70 -19.32
N TYR A 146 -8.77 8.19 -18.49
CA TYR A 146 -8.96 8.15 -17.04
C TYR A 146 -10.12 9.04 -16.62
N GLY A 147 -11.10 8.45 -15.91
CA GLY A 147 -12.16 9.17 -15.21
C GLY A 147 -11.63 9.93 -14.00
N LEU A 148 -12.51 10.64 -13.30
CA LEU A 148 -12.14 11.44 -12.12
C LEU A 148 -11.44 10.62 -11.03
N ARG A 149 -11.97 9.43 -10.74
CA ARG A 149 -11.45 8.55 -9.68
C ARG A 149 -10.03 8.10 -9.98
N GLU A 150 -9.80 7.52 -11.15
CA GLU A 150 -8.48 7.01 -11.56
C GLU A 150 -7.48 8.16 -11.70
N ALA A 151 -7.91 9.29 -12.24
CA ALA A 151 -7.08 10.47 -12.40
C ALA A 151 -6.67 11.07 -11.04
N GLN A 152 -7.60 11.15 -10.07
CA GLN A 152 -7.31 11.64 -8.72
C GLN A 152 -6.39 10.67 -7.97
N ARG A 153 -6.66 9.35 -8.00
CA ARG A 153 -5.79 8.35 -7.39
C ARG A 153 -4.38 8.42 -7.98
N SER A 154 -4.27 8.52 -9.29
CA SER A 154 -2.96 8.62 -9.96
C SER A 154 -2.25 9.94 -9.65
N TRP A 155 -3.00 11.04 -9.51
CA TRP A 155 -2.47 12.34 -9.10
C TRP A 155 -1.89 12.31 -7.68
N GLU A 156 -2.52 11.61 -6.76
CA GLU A 156 -2.03 11.46 -5.39
C GLU A 156 -0.83 10.50 -5.31
N TYR A 157 -0.89 9.36 -6.01
CA TYR A 157 -0.02 8.22 -5.78
C TYR A 157 1.16 8.11 -6.75
N ASP A 158 0.96 8.39 -8.04
CA ASP A 158 1.97 8.04 -9.04
C ASP A 158 3.01 9.15 -9.28
N ARG A 159 2.80 10.34 -8.75
CA ARG A 159 3.74 11.46 -8.92
C ARG A 159 5.02 11.26 -8.11
N LEU A 160 6.15 11.52 -8.77
CA LEU A 160 7.46 11.55 -8.11
C LEU A 160 7.61 12.90 -7.37
N SER A 161 6.99 13.03 -6.22
CA SER A 161 7.03 14.24 -5.37
C SER A 161 6.95 13.89 -3.89
N ALA A 162 7.27 14.86 -3.03
CA ALA A 162 7.09 14.75 -1.59
C ALA A 162 5.64 14.95 -1.12
N ASP A 163 4.72 15.28 -2.01
CA ASP A 163 3.36 15.72 -1.64
C ASP A 163 2.62 14.65 -0.86
N TYR A 164 2.68 13.38 -1.32
CA TYR A 164 2.00 12.30 -0.62
C TYR A 164 2.61 12.03 0.76
N GLY A 165 3.93 12.04 0.87
CA GLY A 165 4.61 11.94 2.17
C GLY A 165 4.24 13.11 3.11
N ASN A 166 4.18 14.35 2.58
CA ASN A 166 3.71 15.51 3.34
C ASN A 166 2.26 15.35 3.83
N PHE A 167 1.38 14.83 2.99
CA PHE A 167 0.00 14.51 3.37
C PHE A 167 -0.05 13.51 4.53
N LEU A 168 0.75 12.45 4.45
CA LEU A 168 0.81 11.46 5.53
C LEU A 168 1.29 12.10 6.84
N VAL A 169 2.42 12.81 6.82
CA VAL A 169 3.03 13.39 8.01
C VAL A 169 2.20 14.49 8.66
N ARG A 170 1.63 15.39 7.83
CA ARG A 170 0.98 16.61 8.33
C ARG A 170 -0.51 16.43 8.62
N GLU A 171 -1.14 15.43 7.99
CA GLU A 171 -2.59 15.29 8.07
C GLU A 171 -2.98 13.91 8.62
N MET A 172 -2.46 12.81 8.08
CA MET A 172 -2.94 11.46 8.42
C MET A 172 -2.37 10.92 9.74
N LEU A 173 -1.09 11.11 10.02
CA LEU A 173 -0.52 10.65 11.30
C LEU A 173 -1.13 11.43 12.50
N PRO A 174 -1.26 12.77 12.46
CA PRO A 174 -1.97 13.50 13.52
C PRO A 174 -3.44 13.10 13.66
N LEU A 175 -4.13 12.80 12.54
CA LEU A 175 -5.50 12.30 12.59
C LEU A 175 -5.58 10.95 13.31
N LEU A 176 -4.65 10.04 13.05
CA LEU A 176 -4.59 8.73 13.72
C LEU A 176 -4.38 8.89 15.23
N GLU A 177 -3.39 9.72 15.62
CA GLU A 177 -3.10 9.98 17.04
C GLU A 177 -4.30 10.57 17.78
N ALA A 178 -4.95 11.58 17.19
CA ALA A 178 -6.12 12.23 17.76
C ALA A 178 -7.32 11.28 17.85
N THR A 179 -7.57 10.48 16.79
CA THR A 179 -8.72 9.57 16.72
C THR A 179 -8.64 8.44 17.76
N LEU A 180 -7.44 7.91 17.97
CA LEU A 180 -7.24 6.75 18.87
C LEU A 180 -6.71 7.15 20.25
N SER A 181 -6.42 8.44 20.46
CA SER A 181 -5.77 8.95 21.69
C SER A 181 -4.48 8.21 22.02
N ILE A 182 -3.60 8.09 21.03
CA ILE A 182 -2.30 7.40 21.13
C ILE A 182 -1.17 8.36 20.80
N GLN A 183 0.05 7.96 21.16
CA GLN A 183 1.28 8.62 20.72
C GLN A 183 2.05 7.70 19.76
N LEU A 184 2.41 8.21 18.58
CA LEU A 184 3.25 7.51 17.63
C LEU A 184 4.73 7.81 17.85
N SER A 185 5.57 6.83 17.58
CA SER A 185 7.02 6.99 17.57
C SER A 185 7.44 8.01 16.50
N PRO A 186 8.34 8.94 16.85
CA PRO A 186 8.93 9.86 15.86
C PRO A 186 9.98 9.20 14.97
N GLU A 187 10.46 8.00 15.33
CA GLU A 187 11.53 7.31 14.63
C GLU A 187 11.08 6.85 13.23
N PRO A 188 11.82 7.18 12.16
CA PRO A 188 11.47 6.75 10.80
C PRO A 188 11.38 5.24 10.64
N THR A 189 12.18 4.47 11.40
CA THR A 189 12.20 3.01 11.40
C THR A 189 10.95 2.37 12.02
N ASP A 190 10.16 3.15 12.75
CA ASP A 190 8.89 2.72 13.31
C ASP A 190 7.70 3.05 12.39
N ARG A 191 7.96 3.67 11.23
CA ARG A 191 6.93 4.11 10.29
C ARG A 191 7.05 3.40 8.95
N THR A 192 6.02 2.65 8.60
CA THR A 192 5.93 1.86 7.36
C THR A 192 4.80 2.37 6.49
N VAL A 193 5.08 2.57 5.21
CA VAL A 193 4.04 2.81 4.21
C VAL A 193 3.90 1.59 3.31
N CYS A 194 2.67 1.15 3.11
CA CYS A 194 2.30 -0.05 2.37
C CYS A 194 1.27 0.28 1.29
N GLY A 195 1.35 -0.40 0.15
CA GLY A 195 0.34 -0.26 -0.90
C GLY A 195 0.56 -1.18 -2.08
N ILE A 196 -0.45 -1.24 -2.95
CA ILE A 196 -0.42 -2.00 -4.21
C ILE A 196 -0.47 -1.07 -5.41
N SER A 197 0.20 -1.44 -6.50
CA SER A 197 0.14 -0.74 -7.78
C SER A 197 0.57 0.73 -7.63
N SER A 198 -0.27 1.69 -7.96
CA SER A 198 -0.03 3.10 -7.65
C SER A 198 0.18 3.34 -6.15
N GLY A 199 -0.55 2.61 -5.27
CA GLY A 199 -0.31 2.65 -3.82
C GLY A 199 1.08 2.15 -3.42
N GLY A 200 1.64 1.19 -4.18
CA GLY A 200 2.99 0.66 -3.96
C GLY A 200 4.08 1.66 -4.32
N ILE A 201 3.96 2.35 -5.45
CA ILE A 201 4.91 3.43 -5.79
C ILE A 201 4.72 4.63 -4.86
N ALA A 202 3.50 4.96 -4.41
CA ALA A 202 3.26 6.01 -3.42
C ALA A 202 3.98 5.70 -2.09
N ALA A 203 3.95 4.43 -1.65
CA ALA A 203 4.67 3.98 -0.47
C ALA A 203 6.18 4.20 -0.61
N PHE A 204 6.75 3.81 -1.75
CA PHE A 204 8.16 4.05 -2.03
C PHE A 204 8.48 5.55 -2.14
N SER A 205 7.64 6.33 -2.82
CA SER A 205 7.82 7.78 -2.96
C SER A 205 7.82 8.50 -1.60
N ALA A 206 6.92 8.13 -0.69
CA ALA A 206 6.89 8.71 0.65
C ALA A 206 8.22 8.53 1.38
N ALA A 207 8.77 7.32 1.39
CA ALA A 207 10.08 7.05 2.00
C ALA A 207 11.24 7.67 1.19
N TRP A 208 11.18 7.66 -0.13
CA TRP A 208 12.23 8.20 -0.98
C TRP A 208 12.43 9.71 -0.80
N PHE A 209 11.34 10.47 -0.75
CA PHE A 209 11.39 11.92 -0.62
C PHE A 209 11.47 12.40 0.83
N GLN A 210 11.08 11.54 1.81
CA GLN A 210 11.10 11.86 3.24
C GLN A 210 11.68 10.69 4.07
N PRO A 211 12.94 10.31 3.85
CA PRO A 211 13.55 9.17 4.55
C PRO A 211 13.78 9.42 6.05
N ASP A 212 13.70 10.67 6.49
CA ASP A 212 13.69 11.12 7.88
C ASP A 212 12.32 11.01 8.55
N GLN A 213 11.27 10.68 7.80
CA GLN A 213 9.92 10.46 8.28
C GLN A 213 9.47 9.00 8.14
N PHE A 214 9.88 8.35 7.06
CA PHE A 214 9.52 6.95 6.74
C PHE A 214 10.75 6.19 6.29
N ALA A 215 11.14 5.17 7.05
CA ALA A 215 12.26 4.32 6.68
C ALA A 215 11.85 2.95 6.13
N ASN A 216 10.55 2.62 6.11
CA ASN A 216 10.09 1.29 5.71
C ASN A 216 9.02 1.34 4.62
N VAL A 217 9.16 0.45 3.65
CA VAL A 217 8.25 0.33 2.50
C VAL A 217 7.81 -1.11 2.31
N ILE A 218 6.50 -1.31 2.11
CA ILE A 218 5.94 -2.56 1.58
C ILE A 218 5.23 -2.21 0.27
N SER A 219 5.72 -2.72 -0.86
CA SER A 219 5.20 -2.43 -2.18
C SER A 219 4.78 -3.71 -2.89
N HIS A 220 3.47 -3.90 -3.05
CA HIS A 220 2.89 -5.00 -3.81
C HIS A 220 2.60 -4.55 -5.24
N CYS A 221 3.09 -5.27 -6.25
CA CYS A 221 2.86 -4.98 -7.66
C CYS A 221 3.08 -3.49 -8.02
N GLY A 222 4.13 -2.86 -7.48
CA GLY A 222 4.33 -1.41 -7.56
C GLY A 222 4.38 -0.87 -9.00
N SER A 223 3.75 0.28 -9.23
CA SER A 223 3.65 0.92 -10.54
C SER A 223 4.94 1.67 -10.93
N TYR A 224 6.08 0.99 -10.89
CA TYR A 224 7.38 1.57 -11.31
C TYR A 224 7.48 1.71 -12.83
N THR A 225 6.39 2.10 -13.46
CA THR A 225 6.20 2.25 -14.89
C THR A 225 6.00 3.72 -15.26
N ASN A 226 5.81 4.03 -16.54
CA ASN A 226 5.72 5.41 -17.02
C ASN A 226 4.29 6.00 -16.89
N ILE A 227 3.68 5.94 -15.70
CA ILE A 227 2.43 6.65 -15.44
C ILE A 227 2.71 8.15 -15.24
N PHE A 228 3.49 8.49 -14.20
CA PHE A 228 4.01 9.84 -13.93
C PHE A 228 5.54 9.83 -13.73
N GLY A 229 6.24 8.99 -14.48
CA GLY A 229 7.69 8.91 -14.43
C GLY A 229 8.26 7.85 -13.47
N GLY A 230 7.44 6.94 -12.92
CA GLY A 230 7.88 5.90 -11.98
C GLY A 230 9.01 5.01 -12.49
N HIS A 231 9.13 4.84 -13.81
CA HIS A 231 10.23 4.12 -14.46
C HIS A 231 11.62 4.76 -14.27
N HIS A 232 11.70 5.97 -13.75
CA HIS A 232 12.97 6.62 -13.41
C HIS A 232 13.58 6.12 -12.10
N TYR A 233 12.80 5.51 -11.21
CA TYR A 233 13.31 5.07 -9.90
C TYR A 233 14.53 4.16 -9.96
N PRO A 234 14.63 3.15 -10.83
CA PRO A 234 15.86 2.34 -10.89
C PRO A 234 17.12 3.18 -11.14
N SER A 235 17.06 4.14 -12.07
CA SER A 235 18.18 5.05 -12.32
C SER A 235 18.44 6.01 -11.14
N MET A 236 17.38 6.56 -10.55
CA MET A 236 17.50 7.45 -9.38
C MET A 236 18.17 6.73 -8.20
N ILE A 237 17.80 5.47 -7.95
CA ILE A 237 18.39 4.65 -6.88
C ILE A 237 19.88 4.45 -7.11
N GLN A 238 20.28 4.14 -8.34
CA GLN A 238 21.67 3.87 -8.70
C GLN A 238 22.57 5.12 -8.70
N THR A 239 21.99 6.29 -8.92
CA THR A 239 22.73 7.56 -9.06
C THR A 239 22.63 8.49 -7.84
N THR A 240 21.86 8.12 -6.83
CA THR A 240 21.70 8.90 -5.60
C THR A 240 22.38 8.18 -4.43
N PRO A 241 23.03 8.89 -3.49
CA PRO A 241 23.53 8.27 -2.27
C PRO A 241 22.43 7.46 -1.55
N ARG A 242 22.80 6.27 -1.07
CA ARG A 242 21.85 5.37 -0.40
C ARG A 242 21.12 6.07 0.75
N LYS A 243 19.81 6.02 0.73
CA LYS A 243 18.95 6.51 1.80
C LYS A 243 18.72 5.42 2.85
N PRO A 244 18.45 5.77 4.12
CA PRO A 244 18.22 4.79 5.19
C PRO A 244 16.80 4.21 5.12
N ILE A 245 16.44 3.59 3.99
CA ILE A 245 15.13 2.95 3.78
C ILE A 245 15.28 1.44 3.57
N LYS A 246 14.35 0.70 4.11
CA LYS A 246 14.21 -0.75 4.01
C LYS A 246 12.98 -1.08 3.18
N VAL A 247 13.09 -2.02 2.24
CA VAL A 247 12.07 -2.21 1.22
C VAL A 247 11.67 -3.67 1.08
N PHE A 248 10.40 -3.98 1.25
CA PHE A 248 9.80 -5.24 0.83
C PHE A 248 9.07 -5.02 -0.49
N LEU A 249 9.51 -5.70 -1.54
CA LEU A 249 8.87 -5.68 -2.86
C LEU A 249 8.22 -7.04 -3.13
N GLN A 250 7.02 -7.03 -3.69
CA GLN A 250 6.38 -8.21 -4.25
C GLN A 250 5.82 -7.90 -5.63
N SER A 251 6.04 -8.80 -6.59
CA SER A 251 5.42 -8.80 -7.92
C SER A 251 5.32 -10.22 -8.46
N GLY A 252 4.72 -10.40 -9.61
CA GLY A 252 4.58 -11.72 -10.22
C GLY A 252 4.65 -11.70 -11.74
N GLU A 253 4.92 -12.86 -12.33
CA GLU A 253 5.10 -13.01 -13.79
C GLU A 253 3.83 -12.73 -14.59
N ASN A 254 2.65 -12.91 -13.95
CA ASN A 254 1.34 -12.67 -14.56
C ASN A 254 0.78 -11.27 -14.27
N ASP A 255 1.62 -10.34 -13.84
CA ASP A 255 1.25 -8.96 -13.60
C ASP A 255 0.97 -8.19 -14.91
N VAL A 256 0.44 -6.99 -14.82
CA VAL A 256 -0.07 -6.16 -15.91
C VAL A 256 1.00 -5.80 -16.95
N HIS A 257 0.60 -5.85 -18.22
CA HIS A 257 1.26 -5.18 -19.31
C HIS A 257 0.30 -4.13 -19.93
N SER A 258 0.72 -2.89 -19.97
CA SER A 258 -0.11 -1.76 -20.41
C SER A 258 0.70 -0.76 -21.23
N PRO A 259 0.07 0.28 -21.84
CA PRO A 259 0.80 1.37 -22.49
C PRO A 259 1.82 2.09 -21.61
N PHE A 260 1.70 2.00 -20.28
CA PHE A 260 2.66 2.58 -19.33
C PHE A 260 3.90 1.73 -19.13
N GLY A 261 3.86 0.44 -19.47
CA GLY A 261 4.97 -0.49 -19.31
C GLY A 261 4.52 -1.89 -18.88
N HIS A 262 5.52 -2.71 -18.54
CA HIS A 262 5.38 -4.09 -18.11
C HIS A 262 5.75 -4.19 -16.63
N TRP A 263 4.77 -4.42 -15.76
CA TRP A 263 4.96 -4.40 -14.29
C TRP A 263 5.98 -5.42 -13.80
N PRO A 264 5.98 -6.69 -14.28
CA PRO A 264 6.99 -7.67 -13.89
C PRO A 264 8.41 -7.16 -14.11
N THR A 265 8.70 -6.66 -15.31
CA THR A 265 10.03 -6.12 -15.66
C THR A 265 10.37 -4.88 -14.83
N ALA A 266 9.40 -3.99 -14.61
CA ALA A 266 9.62 -2.77 -13.83
C ALA A 266 9.97 -3.08 -12.36
N ASN A 267 9.28 -4.03 -11.73
CA ASN A 267 9.57 -4.46 -10.37
C ASN A 267 10.91 -5.21 -10.26
N GLN A 268 11.26 -6.04 -11.25
CA GLN A 268 12.59 -6.67 -11.34
C GLN A 268 13.70 -5.63 -11.49
N ALA A 269 13.47 -4.57 -12.30
CA ALA A 269 14.43 -3.47 -12.43
C ALA A 269 14.61 -2.70 -11.11
N MET A 270 13.54 -2.48 -10.35
CA MET A 270 13.62 -1.91 -8.99
C MET A 270 14.46 -2.79 -8.07
N ALA A 271 14.22 -4.10 -8.03
CA ALA A 271 14.99 -5.02 -7.21
C ALA A 271 16.47 -4.99 -7.57
N LYS A 272 16.81 -4.99 -8.86
CA LYS A 272 18.21 -4.90 -9.32
C LYS A 272 18.88 -3.57 -8.97
N ALA A 273 18.15 -2.47 -9.02
CA ALA A 273 18.67 -1.18 -8.63
C ALA A 273 18.93 -1.09 -7.11
N LEU A 274 18.03 -1.62 -6.29
CA LEU A 274 18.20 -1.70 -4.84
C LEU A 274 19.39 -2.59 -4.45
N GLU A 275 19.54 -3.74 -5.12
CA GLU A 275 20.68 -4.64 -4.96
C GLU A 275 22.01 -3.92 -5.28
N PHE A 276 22.09 -3.27 -6.44
CA PHE A 276 23.25 -2.53 -6.88
C PHE A 276 23.67 -1.43 -5.89
N ALA A 277 22.68 -0.69 -5.36
CA ALA A 277 22.92 0.41 -4.42
C ALA A 277 23.07 -0.04 -2.96
N GLY A 278 23.02 -1.35 -2.67
CA GLY A 278 23.26 -1.94 -1.35
C GLY A 278 22.17 -1.63 -0.33
N TYR A 279 20.91 -1.51 -0.76
CA TYR A 279 19.77 -1.34 0.14
C TYR A 279 19.48 -2.62 0.93
N ASP A 280 18.91 -2.48 2.12
CA ASP A 280 18.27 -3.58 2.84
C ASP A 280 16.88 -3.80 2.22
N PHE A 281 16.73 -4.88 1.44
CA PHE A 281 15.48 -5.17 0.76
C PHE A 281 15.24 -6.68 0.62
N ARG A 282 13.96 -7.01 0.48
CA ARG A 282 13.52 -8.37 0.11
C ARG A 282 12.61 -8.25 -1.13
N PHE A 283 12.84 -9.08 -2.13
CA PHE A 283 12.02 -9.15 -3.32
C PHE A 283 11.41 -10.54 -3.47
N GLU A 284 10.09 -10.61 -3.40
CA GLU A 284 9.32 -11.83 -3.61
C GLU A 284 8.69 -11.79 -5.00
N TYR A 285 9.08 -12.73 -5.84
CA TYR A 285 8.63 -12.83 -7.22
C TYR A 285 8.09 -14.23 -7.48
N GLY A 286 6.83 -14.32 -7.92
CA GLY A 286 6.16 -15.60 -8.15
C GLY A 286 5.27 -15.55 -9.39
N SER A 287 4.27 -16.43 -9.44
CA SER A 287 3.30 -16.54 -10.52
C SER A 287 2.12 -15.56 -10.40
N GLY A 288 2.08 -14.71 -9.36
CA GLY A 288 0.95 -13.81 -9.09
C GLY A 288 0.66 -12.82 -10.21
N GLY A 289 -0.61 -12.44 -10.32
CA GLY A 289 -1.11 -11.37 -11.18
C GLY A 289 -1.17 -10.02 -10.47
N HIS A 290 -1.88 -9.04 -11.07
CA HIS A 290 -2.05 -7.71 -10.52
C HIS A 290 -3.13 -7.67 -9.43
N THR A 291 -2.92 -8.44 -8.37
CA THR A 291 -3.85 -8.58 -7.24
C THR A 291 -3.10 -8.56 -5.92
N LEU A 292 -3.82 -8.41 -4.82
CA LEU A 292 -3.26 -8.56 -3.47
C LEU A 292 -3.13 -10.02 -2.99
N ARG A 293 -3.46 -11.04 -3.82
CA ARG A 293 -3.42 -12.43 -3.37
C ARG A 293 -2.03 -12.87 -2.96
N HIS A 294 -1.04 -12.69 -3.82
CA HIS A 294 0.35 -13.01 -3.50
C HIS A 294 0.89 -12.12 -2.36
N GLY A 295 0.63 -10.80 -2.41
CA GLY A 295 1.00 -9.88 -1.34
C GLY A 295 0.37 -10.24 0.01
N GLY A 296 -0.90 -10.67 0.01
CA GLY A 296 -1.62 -11.12 1.20
C GLY A 296 -1.06 -12.41 1.79
N ALA A 297 -0.68 -13.36 0.94
CA ALA A 297 -0.01 -14.59 1.38
C ALA A 297 1.31 -14.33 2.11
N LEU A 298 1.99 -13.24 1.77
CA LEU A 298 3.29 -12.84 2.32
C LEU A 298 3.20 -11.70 3.35
N PHE A 299 2.01 -11.22 3.68
CA PHE A 299 1.87 -9.97 4.43
C PHE A 299 2.45 -10.06 5.85
N ALA A 300 2.26 -11.18 6.54
CA ALA A 300 2.87 -11.40 7.86
C ALA A 300 4.41 -11.45 7.76
N ASP A 301 4.95 -12.09 6.73
CA ASP A 301 6.40 -12.16 6.50
C ASP A 301 6.98 -10.79 6.13
N ALA A 302 6.23 -9.98 5.37
CA ALA A 302 6.62 -8.61 5.08
C ALA A 302 6.73 -7.77 6.36
N LEU A 303 5.77 -7.88 7.27
CA LEU A 303 5.79 -7.17 8.54
C LEU A 303 6.94 -7.63 9.45
N ARG A 304 7.23 -8.95 9.53
CA ARG A 304 8.39 -9.48 10.26
C ARG A 304 9.71 -9.05 9.65
N PHE A 305 9.80 -8.96 8.32
CA PHE A 305 10.99 -8.44 7.65
C PHE A 305 11.21 -6.96 7.99
N ILE A 306 10.15 -6.16 7.94
CA ILE A 306 10.21 -4.73 8.24
C ILE A 306 10.60 -4.48 9.70
N TRP A 307 9.95 -5.15 10.64
CA TRP A 307 10.17 -5.03 12.07
C TRP A 307 10.58 -6.39 12.66
N PRO A 308 11.84 -6.77 12.51
CA PRO A 308 12.35 -8.00 13.15
C PRO A 308 12.36 -7.85 14.67
N ASN A 309 12.13 -8.95 15.36
CA ASN A 309 12.26 -9.06 16.83
C ASN A 309 13.72 -8.93 17.27
#